data_d83852a713dfb9d7f15067d3b99df6ef
#
_entry.id   d83852a713dfb9d7f15067d3b99df6ef
#
_cell.length_a   1.000
_cell.length_b   1.000
_cell.length_c   1.000
_cell.angle_alpha   90.00
_cell.angle_beta   90.00
_cell.angle_gamma   90.00
#
_symmetry.space_group_name_H-M   'P 1'
#
loop_
_entity.id
_entity.type
_entity.pdbx_description
1 polymer ?
#
loop_
_entity_poly.entity_id
_entity_poly.type
_entity_poly.pdbx_seq_one_letter_code
_entity_poly.pdbx_strand_id
1 'polypeptide(L)'
;MASRSCRCGRRCRVSYVSVLPATLATAATEVARIGSALSLASAVAAAQTSAVQAAAADEVSAAIAALFSAHGRDFQALSARAAAFHHEFVQALAAGAGSYAVAEIAAASPLQSLIDVFNAPIQAATGRPLI
;
A
#
# COMPACT_ATOMS: atom_id res chain seq x y z
N MET A 1 20.81 4.41 -22.25
CA MET A 1 21.16 5.41 -23.30
C MET A 1 19.88 5.83 -24.00
N ALA A 2 19.31 6.96 -23.64
CA ALA A 2 18.36 7.69 -24.47
C ALA A 2 18.44 9.18 -24.09
N SER A 3 19.32 9.88 -24.80
CA SER A 3 19.45 11.33 -24.82
C SER A 3 18.17 11.91 -25.44
N ARG A 4 17.33 12.58 -24.67
CA ARG A 4 16.30 13.45 -25.20
C ARG A 4 16.82 14.89 -25.17
N SER A 5 17.28 15.34 -26.33
CA SER A 5 17.63 16.73 -26.55
C SER A 5 16.37 17.61 -26.42
N CYS A 6 16.36 18.47 -25.42
CA CYS A 6 15.40 19.55 -25.31
C CYS A 6 15.68 20.58 -26.39
N ARG A 7 14.86 20.59 -27.46
CA ARG A 7 14.90 21.64 -28.50
C ARG A 7 13.95 22.74 -28.09
N CYS A 8 14.55 23.89 -27.80
CA CYS A 8 14.07 25.28 -27.86
C CYS A 8 12.66 25.64 -27.39
N GLY A 9 12.57 26.45 -26.35
CA GLY A 9 11.52 27.49 -26.20
C GLY A 9 10.31 27.16 -25.34
N ARG A 10 10.12 25.96 -24.84
CA ARG A 10 9.07 25.67 -23.83
C ARG A 10 9.70 25.43 -22.49
N ARG A 11 9.34 26.24 -21.47
CA ARG A 11 9.71 25.99 -20.09
C ARG A 11 9.30 24.55 -19.76
N CYS A 12 10.28 23.67 -19.51
CA CYS A 12 10.00 22.37 -18.93
C CYS A 12 9.32 22.66 -17.59
N ARG A 13 8.01 22.47 -17.52
CA ARG A 13 7.32 22.45 -16.23
C ARG A 13 7.80 21.18 -15.52
N VAL A 14 8.68 21.34 -14.57
CA VAL A 14 9.02 20.28 -13.64
C VAL A 14 7.77 20.07 -12.79
N SER A 15 7.12 18.93 -12.97
CA SER A 15 6.00 18.53 -12.12
C SER A 15 6.57 17.97 -10.82
N TYR A 16 6.38 18.69 -9.74
CA TYR A 16 6.74 18.20 -8.40
C TYR A 16 5.57 17.39 -7.87
N VAL A 17 5.84 16.17 -7.45
CA VAL A 17 4.93 15.35 -6.66
C VAL A 17 5.37 15.45 -5.22
N SER A 18 4.53 16.04 -4.37
CA SER A 18 4.75 16.05 -2.93
C SER A 18 4.09 14.80 -2.33
N VAL A 19 4.87 13.95 -1.73
CA VAL A 19 4.41 12.75 -1.03
C VAL A 19 4.65 12.94 0.46
N LEU A 20 3.61 12.73 1.27
CA LEU A 20 3.75 12.66 2.73
C LEU A 20 3.89 11.18 3.13
N PRO A 21 5.07 10.72 3.57
CA PRO A 21 5.30 9.31 3.91
C PRO A 21 4.32 8.79 4.97
N ALA A 22 3.99 9.61 5.96
CA ALA A 22 3.02 9.26 7.00
C ALA A 22 1.61 9.00 6.45
N THR A 23 1.16 9.80 5.48
CA THR A 23 -0.15 9.59 4.83
C THR A 23 -0.17 8.29 4.04
N LEU A 24 0.93 7.97 3.34
CA LEU A 24 1.05 6.73 2.58
C LEU A 24 1.07 5.50 3.51
N ALA A 25 1.77 5.58 4.65
CA ALA A 25 1.78 4.54 5.67
C ALA A 25 0.38 4.31 6.29
N THR A 26 -0.35 5.40 6.56
CA THR A 26 -1.74 5.32 7.02
C THR A 26 -2.64 4.66 5.98
N ALA A 27 -2.50 5.03 4.70
CA ALA A 27 -3.25 4.40 3.61
C ALA A 27 -2.96 2.89 3.51
N ALA A 28 -1.70 2.46 3.66
CA ALA A 28 -1.34 1.05 3.69
C ALA A 28 -2.06 0.31 4.82
N THR A 29 -2.14 0.91 6.00
CA THR A 29 -2.85 0.35 7.16
C THR A 29 -4.35 0.22 6.89
N GLU A 30 -4.98 1.24 6.32
CA GLU A 30 -6.42 1.19 6.00
C GLU A 30 -6.72 0.13 4.93
N VAL A 31 -5.88 0.02 3.90
CA VAL A 31 -6.00 -1.03 2.88
C VAL A 31 -5.86 -2.42 3.50
N ALA A 32 -4.93 -2.63 4.45
CA ALA A 32 -4.80 -3.89 5.19
C ALA A 32 -6.07 -4.24 5.98
N ARG A 33 -6.71 -3.27 6.62
CA ARG A 33 -7.98 -3.44 7.36
C ARG A 33 -9.13 -3.86 6.45
N ILE A 34 -9.22 -3.26 5.25
CA ILE A 34 -10.20 -3.66 4.23
C ILE A 34 -10.01 -5.13 3.85
N GLY A 35 -8.77 -5.56 3.61
CA GLY A 35 -8.46 -6.96 3.29
C GLY A 35 -8.89 -7.93 4.39
N SER A 36 -8.63 -7.58 5.66
CA SER A 36 -9.06 -8.39 6.81
C SER A 36 -10.58 -8.50 6.91
N ALA A 37 -11.31 -7.39 6.75
CA ALA A 37 -12.76 -7.38 6.79
C ALA A 37 -13.36 -8.21 5.65
N LEU A 38 -12.81 -8.08 4.43
CA LEU A 38 -13.24 -8.86 3.27
C LEU A 38 -13.00 -10.37 3.47
N SER A 39 -11.85 -10.75 4.04
CA SER A 39 -11.54 -12.15 4.33
C SER A 39 -12.53 -12.77 5.31
N LEU A 40 -12.89 -12.05 6.37
CA LEU A 40 -13.91 -12.50 7.34
C LEU A 40 -15.28 -12.65 6.67
N ALA A 41 -15.73 -11.66 5.92
CA ALA A 41 -17.01 -11.71 5.22
C ALA A 41 -17.07 -12.87 4.20
N SER A 42 -15.98 -13.08 3.44
CA SER A 42 -15.87 -14.17 2.47
C SER A 42 -15.91 -15.54 3.16
N ALA A 43 -15.27 -15.71 4.31
CA ALA A 43 -15.29 -16.96 5.06
C ALA A 43 -16.72 -17.29 5.57
N VAL A 44 -17.45 -16.29 6.10
CA VAL A 44 -18.82 -16.47 6.54
C VAL A 44 -19.74 -16.83 5.37
N ALA A 45 -19.66 -16.10 4.25
CA ALA A 45 -20.47 -16.37 3.06
C ALA A 45 -20.19 -17.77 2.48
N ALA A 46 -18.94 -18.17 2.41
CA ALA A 46 -18.55 -19.48 1.90
C ALA A 46 -19.04 -20.63 2.78
N ALA A 47 -19.01 -20.48 4.10
CA ALA A 47 -19.53 -21.49 5.02
C ALA A 47 -21.02 -21.74 4.80
N GLN A 48 -21.83 -20.69 4.69
CA GLN A 48 -23.27 -20.77 4.44
C GLN A 48 -23.58 -21.34 3.05
N THR A 49 -22.85 -20.89 2.02
CA THR A 49 -23.05 -21.35 0.65
C THR A 49 -22.70 -22.85 0.48
N SER A 50 -21.64 -23.31 1.15
CA SER A 50 -21.21 -24.71 1.10
C SER A 50 -22.08 -25.64 1.92
N ALA A 51 -22.87 -25.12 2.86
CA ALA A 51 -23.76 -25.88 3.75
C ALA A 51 -25.20 -25.97 3.23
N VAL A 52 -25.49 -25.47 2.01
CA VAL A 52 -26.82 -25.58 1.40
C VAL A 52 -27.18 -27.05 1.23
N GLN A 53 -28.30 -27.45 1.86
CA GLN A 53 -28.82 -28.82 1.75
C GLN A 53 -29.81 -28.94 0.60
N ALA A 54 -29.98 -30.14 0.07
CA ALA A 54 -31.02 -30.42 -0.90
C ALA A 54 -32.40 -30.10 -0.31
N ALA A 55 -33.22 -29.37 -1.05
CA ALA A 55 -34.54 -28.93 -0.59
C ALA A 55 -35.57 -30.07 -0.54
N ALA A 56 -35.34 -31.13 -1.33
CA ALA A 56 -36.13 -32.36 -1.37
C ALA A 56 -35.25 -33.56 -1.69
N ALA A 57 -35.82 -34.76 -1.57
CA ALA A 57 -35.13 -36.03 -1.87
C ALA A 57 -35.20 -36.39 -3.36
N ASP A 58 -34.88 -35.44 -4.23
CA ASP A 58 -34.87 -35.58 -5.68
C ASP A 58 -33.51 -35.19 -6.27
N GLU A 59 -33.22 -35.65 -7.49
CA GLU A 59 -31.96 -35.48 -8.16
C GLU A 59 -31.66 -34.00 -8.48
N VAL A 60 -32.67 -33.20 -8.75
CA VAL A 60 -32.51 -31.77 -9.09
C VAL A 60 -32.11 -30.99 -7.86
N SER A 61 -32.79 -31.20 -6.72
CA SER A 61 -32.44 -30.57 -5.45
C SER A 61 -31.03 -30.96 -4.99
N ALA A 62 -30.65 -32.23 -5.15
CA ALA A 62 -29.29 -32.71 -4.86
C ALA A 62 -28.23 -32.06 -5.78
N ALA A 63 -28.50 -31.95 -7.08
CA ALA A 63 -27.62 -31.32 -8.05
C ALA A 63 -27.41 -29.81 -7.75
N ILE A 64 -28.46 -29.10 -7.36
CA ILE A 64 -28.40 -27.70 -6.97
C ILE A 64 -27.52 -27.52 -5.72
N ALA A 65 -27.71 -28.34 -4.69
CA ALA A 65 -26.90 -28.28 -3.48
C ALA A 65 -25.41 -28.56 -3.78
N ALA A 66 -25.13 -29.52 -4.66
CA ALA A 66 -23.78 -29.84 -5.11
C ALA A 66 -23.15 -28.66 -5.90
N LEU A 67 -23.92 -27.98 -6.76
CA LEU A 67 -23.48 -26.81 -7.50
C LEU A 67 -23.06 -25.67 -6.55
N PHE A 68 -23.89 -25.36 -5.54
CA PHE A 68 -23.55 -24.33 -4.56
C PHE A 68 -22.29 -24.69 -3.76
N SER A 69 -22.13 -25.96 -3.36
CA SER A 69 -20.94 -26.43 -2.66
C SER A 69 -19.70 -26.33 -3.55
N ALA A 70 -19.77 -26.67 -4.84
CA ALA A 70 -18.66 -26.54 -5.77
C ALA A 70 -18.30 -25.06 -5.98
N HIS A 71 -19.28 -24.22 -6.26
CA HIS A 71 -19.07 -22.78 -6.44
C HIS A 71 -18.48 -22.12 -5.20
N GLY A 72 -18.94 -22.49 -4.00
CA GLY A 72 -18.38 -22.00 -2.72
C GLY A 72 -16.90 -22.34 -2.57
N ARG A 73 -16.49 -23.57 -2.94
CA ARG A 73 -15.06 -23.96 -2.90
C ARG A 73 -14.22 -23.18 -3.92
N ASP A 74 -14.72 -23.01 -5.16
CA ASP A 74 -14.02 -22.26 -6.20
C ASP A 74 -13.86 -20.78 -5.80
N PHE A 75 -14.90 -20.19 -5.24
CA PHE A 75 -14.85 -18.82 -4.69
C PHE A 75 -13.83 -18.71 -3.57
N GLN A 76 -13.74 -19.67 -2.65
CA GLN A 76 -12.72 -19.68 -1.59
C GLN A 76 -11.31 -19.75 -2.15
N ALA A 77 -11.07 -20.60 -3.15
CA ALA A 77 -9.76 -20.71 -3.80
C ALA A 77 -9.35 -19.39 -4.48
N LEU A 78 -10.29 -18.72 -5.15
CA LEU A 78 -10.07 -17.40 -5.75
C LEU A 78 -9.81 -16.33 -4.68
N SER A 79 -10.62 -16.33 -3.60
CA SER A 79 -10.47 -15.38 -2.49
C SER A 79 -9.13 -15.52 -1.78
N ALA A 80 -8.62 -16.73 -1.62
CA ALA A 80 -7.29 -16.96 -1.06
C ALA A 80 -6.17 -16.35 -1.93
N ARG A 81 -6.27 -16.50 -3.25
CA ARG A 81 -5.31 -15.87 -4.19
C ARG A 81 -5.39 -14.34 -4.15
N ALA A 82 -6.62 -13.80 -4.11
CA ALA A 82 -6.82 -12.36 -4.00
C ALA A 82 -6.26 -11.82 -2.68
N ALA A 83 -6.42 -12.54 -1.57
CA ALA A 83 -5.87 -12.17 -0.27
C ALA A 83 -4.33 -12.17 -0.26
N ALA A 84 -3.70 -13.15 -0.92
CA ALA A 84 -2.24 -13.20 -1.07
C ALA A 84 -1.73 -11.98 -1.86
N PHE A 85 -2.33 -11.69 -3.01
CA PHE A 85 -2.00 -10.50 -3.81
C PHE A 85 -2.20 -9.20 -3.02
N HIS A 86 -3.32 -9.10 -2.29
CA HIS A 86 -3.61 -7.94 -1.45
C HIS A 86 -2.54 -7.73 -0.36
N HIS A 87 -2.08 -8.81 0.25
CA HIS A 87 -1.01 -8.75 1.24
C HIS A 87 0.30 -8.23 0.64
N GLU A 88 0.71 -8.75 -0.52
CA GLU A 88 1.90 -8.28 -1.24
C GLU A 88 1.78 -6.80 -1.62
N PHE A 89 0.61 -6.38 -2.09
CA PHE A 89 0.33 -4.98 -2.40
C PHE A 89 0.48 -4.08 -1.18
N VAL A 90 -0.08 -4.45 -0.02
CA VAL A 90 0.05 -3.70 1.24
C VAL A 90 1.51 -3.59 1.66
N GLN A 91 2.28 -4.68 1.56
CA GLN A 91 3.70 -4.67 1.88
C GLN A 91 4.50 -3.74 0.95
N ALA A 92 4.22 -3.78 -0.35
CA ALA A 92 4.86 -2.90 -1.32
C ALA A 92 4.53 -1.42 -1.05
N LEU A 93 3.29 -1.12 -0.69
CA LEU A 93 2.86 0.24 -0.34
C LEU A 93 3.54 0.75 0.93
N ALA A 94 3.66 -0.09 1.96
CA ALA A 94 4.36 0.24 3.20
C ALA A 94 5.87 0.44 2.97
N ALA A 95 6.49 -0.43 2.17
CA ALA A 95 7.90 -0.29 1.79
C ALA A 95 8.15 1.00 1.00
N GLY A 96 7.23 1.36 0.09
CA GLY A 96 7.25 2.63 -0.63
C GLY A 96 7.22 3.83 0.33
N ALA A 97 6.34 3.82 1.33
CA ALA A 97 6.29 4.87 2.35
C ALA A 97 7.63 5.02 3.09
N GLY A 98 8.26 3.91 3.47
CA GLY A 98 9.57 3.89 4.09
C GLY A 98 10.66 4.48 3.19
N SER A 99 10.66 4.16 1.91
CA SER A 99 11.63 4.68 0.94
C SER A 99 11.52 6.20 0.80
N TYR A 100 10.32 6.75 0.76
CA TYR A 100 10.12 8.21 0.75
C TYR A 100 10.60 8.85 2.05
N ALA A 101 10.32 8.24 3.22
CA ALA A 101 10.79 8.76 4.51
C ALA A 101 12.33 8.83 4.58
N VAL A 102 13.03 7.80 4.10
CA VAL A 102 14.49 7.78 4.03
C VAL A 102 15.03 8.86 3.07
N ALA A 103 14.39 9.04 1.90
CA ALA A 103 14.78 10.06 0.94
C ALA A 103 14.60 11.48 1.50
N GLU A 104 13.55 11.74 2.24
CA GLU A 104 13.30 13.03 2.94
C GLU A 104 14.42 13.33 3.96
N ILE A 105 14.78 12.33 4.78
CA ILE A 105 15.88 12.47 5.75
C ILE A 105 17.21 12.74 5.03
N ALA A 106 17.50 11.99 3.96
CA ALA A 106 18.72 12.17 3.19
C ALA A 106 18.78 13.54 2.52
N ALA A 107 17.66 14.09 2.08
CA ALA A 107 17.58 15.43 1.49
C ALA A 107 17.76 16.56 2.52
N ALA A 108 17.35 16.35 3.77
CA ALA A 108 17.49 17.33 4.85
C ALA A 108 18.92 17.37 5.44
N SER A 109 19.62 16.25 5.45
CA SER A 109 20.95 16.11 6.08
C SER A 109 22.02 17.08 5.56
N PRO A 110 22.17 17.32 4.24
CA PRO A 110 23.18 18.25 3.73
C PRO A 110 22.93 19.70 4.17
N LEU A 111 21.67 20.10 4.26
CA LEU A 111 21.30 21.44 4.71
C LEU A 111 21.65 21.65 6.20
N GLN A 112 21.38 20.64 7.03
CA GLN A 112 21.74 20.71 8.46
C GLN A 112 23.25 20.80 8.64
N SER A 113 24.03 20.01 7.91
CA SER A 113 25.50 20.06 7.97
C SER A 113 26.05 21.44 7.59
N LEU A 114 25.48 22.09 6.60
CA LEU A 114 25.84 23.46 6.23
C LEU A 114 25.50 24.46 7.34
N ILE A 115 24.32 24.40 7.90
CA ILE A 115 23.91 25.25 9.03
C ILE A 115 24.86 25.06 10.22
N ASP A 116 25.22 23.82 10.53
CA ASP A 116 26.13 23.52 11.65
C ASP A 116 27.53 24.09 11.40
N VAL A 117 28.06 23.99 10.17
CA VAL A 117 29.36 24.57 9.78
C VAL A 117 29.36 26.10 9.93
N PHE A 118 28.26 26.78 9.57
CA PHE A 118 28.15 28.23 9.73
C PHE A 118 27.93 28.65 11.18
N ASN A 119 27.17 27.89 11.95
CA ASN A 119 26.86 28.21 13.34
C ASN A 119 28.00 27.89 14.31
N ALA A 120 28.81 26.84 14.07
CA ALA A 120 29.83 26.38 15.00
C ALA A 120 30.85 27.47 15.42
N PRO A 121 31.47 28.26 14.51
CA PRO A 121 32.43 29.28 14.91
C PRO A 121 31.77 30.45 15.67
N ILE A 122 30.53 30.78 15.32
CA ILE A 122 29.80 31.91 15.97
C ILE A 122 29.29 31.50 17.33
N GLN A 123 28.79 30.25 17.44
CA GLN A 123 28.37 29.72 18.72
C GLN A 123 29.55 29.57 19.70
N ALA A 124 30.73 29.18 19.19
CA ALA A 124 31.94 29.12 20.01
C ALA A 124 32.38 30.52 20.52
N ALA A 125 32.20 31.59 19.71
CA ALA A 125 32.61 32.94 20.03
C ALA A 125 31.58 33.70 20.90
N THR A 126 30.28 33.48 20.67
CA THR A 126 29.19 34.28 21.23
C THR A 126 28.24 33.51 22.16
N GLY A 127 28.34 32.17 22.20
CA GLY A 127 27.42 31.30 22.93
C GLY A 127 26.02 31.15 22.28
N ARG A 128 25.79 31.72 21.09
CA ARG A 128 24.48 31.71 20.42
C ARG A 128 24.62 31.35 18.93
N PRO A 129 23.73 30.52 18.36
CA PRO A 129 23.72 30.27 16.92
C PRO A 129 23.28 31.53 16.16
N LEU A 130 23.70 31.65 14.92
CA LEU A 130 23.35 32.76 14.03
C LEU A 130 21.97 32.55 13.36
N ILE A 131 21.63 31.29 13.06
CA ILE A 131 20.40 30.87 12.39
C ILE A 131 19.78 29.72 13.16
#